data_e94bdfadf2192317c75d090ad50712dc
#
_entry.id   e94bdfadf2192317c75d090ad50712dc
#
_cell.length_a   1.000
_cell.length_b   1.000
_cell.length_c   1.000
_cell.angle_alpha   90.00
_cell.angle_beta   90.00
_cell.angle_gamma   90.00
#
_symmetry.space_group_name_H-M   'P 1'
#
loop_
_entity.id
_entity.type
_entity.pdbx_description
1 polymer ?
#
loop_
_entity_poly.entity_id
_entity_poly.type
_entity_poly.pdbx_seq_one_letter_code
_entity_poly.pdbx_strand_id
1 'polypeptide(L)'
;MFQLAQAEFAAPNVRVMHLRGDTEGAGGPGRFVEVSVPGFFLRRPFSVCGCEGDELTIVVKLAGRGTEKLLSLEPGAELELLTGLGNGFDLSKCGEAPLLLGGGSGVPPMLYLARELSKLGFRPSAALGFGSAGEVFFEREFREVCGELRVFTADGSYGERGLVTEALSEKYSSVFACGPLPMLRAIDERSQVPAQFSLESRMGCGFGACMGCTIDTSNGPKRVCKDGPVFASGEVRW
;
A
#
# COMPACT_ATOMS: atom_id res chain seq x y z
N MET A 1 20.55 9.51 -0.28
CA MET A 1 20.69 8.71 -1.52
C MET A 1 20.46 7.25 -1.18
N PHE A 2 19.80 6.51 -2.05
CA PHE A 2 19.59 5.07 -1.94
C PHE A 2 20.18 4.38 -3.16
N GLN A 3 20.69 3.17 -3.00
CA GLN A 3 21.16 2.33 -4.09
C GLN A 3 20.17 1.17 -4.30
N LEU A 4 19.81 0.89 -5.55
CA LEU A 4 19.06 -0.30 -5.90
C LEU A 4 19.96 -1.53 -5.69
N ALA A 5 19.73 -2.25 -4.59
CA ALA A 5 20.53 -3.43 -4.23
C ALA A 5 20.06 -4.67 -5.01
N GLN A 6 18.76 -4.86 -5.12
CA GLN A 6 18.12 -5.99 -5.82
C GLN A 6 16.79 -5.55 -6.41
N ALA A 7 16.41 -6.17 -7.52
CA ALA A 7 15.07 -6.00 -8.09
C ALA A 7 14.63 -7.26 -8.84
N GLU A 8 13.35 -7.64 -8.66
CA GLU A 8 12.76 -8.79 -9.31
C GLU A 8 11.33 -8.50 -9.75
N PHE A 9 10.85 -9.18 -10.77
CA PHE A 9 9.46 -9.07 -11.22
C PHE A 9 8.58 -10.03 -10.41
N ALA A 10 7.60 -9.48 -9.69
CA ALA A 10 6.58 -10.25 -8.99
C ALA A 10 5.38 -10.61 -9.90
N ALA A 11 5.14 -9.81 -10.94
CA ALA A 11 4.18 -10.06 -12.02
C ALA A 11 4.62 -9.29 -13.29
N PRO A 12 4.06 -9.52 -14.49
CA PRO A 12 4.46 -8.88 -15.74
C PRO A 12 4.47 -7.38 -15.60
N ASN A 13 4.49 -6.49 -15.23
CA ASN A 13 4.48 -5.03 -15.05
C ASN A 13 4.59 -4.60 -13.58
N VAL A 14 5.00 -5.52 -12.69
CA VAL A 14 5.15 -5.25 -11.25
C VAL A 14 6.53 -5.70 -10.80
N ARG A 15 7.35 -4.78 -10.34
CA ARG A 15 8.73 -5.03 -9.91
C ARG A 15 8.90 -4.67 -8.44
N VAL A 16 9.44 -5.59 -7.66
CA VAL A 16 9.89 -5.35 -6.30
C VAL A 16 11.30 -4.77 -6.37
N MET A 17 11.55 -3.70 -5.62
CA MET A 17 12.83 -3.02 -5.58
C MET A 17 13.31 -2.91 -4.14
N HIS A 18 14.48 -3.47 -3.85
CA HIS A 18 15.16 -3.38 -2.56
C HIS A 18 16.21 -2.28 -2.64
N LEU A 19 16.04 -1.25 -1.83
CA LEU A 19 16.83 -0.02 -1.85
C LEU A 19 17.62 0.09 -0.56
N ARG A 20 18.95 0.20 -0.63
CA ARG A 20 19.83 0.42 0.52
C ARG A 20 20.17 1.88 0.70
N GLY A 21 20.05 2.37 1.90
CA GLY A 21 20.36 3.76 2.23
C GLY A 21 19.97 4.12 3.66
N ASP A 22 19.85 5.42 3.91
CA ASP A 22 19.36 5.91 5.20
C ASP A 22 17.85 5.74 5.28
N THR A 23 17.43 4.76 6.10
CA THR A 23 16.03 4.40 6.31
C THR A 23 15.42 5.07 7.54
N GLU A 24 16.13 5.98 8.20
CA GLU A 24 15.61 6.68 9.39
C GLU A 24 14.28 7.37 9.08
N GLY A 25 13.25 7.04 9.84
CA GLY A 25 11.90 7.57 9.67
C GLY A 25 11.15 7.05 8.42
N ALA A 26 11.77 6.24 7.56
CA ALA A 26 11.13 5.73 6.34
C ALA A 26 10.14 4.59 6.63
N GLY A 27 10.39 3.79 7.67
CA GLY A 27 9.60 2.61 8.02
C GLY A 27 8.24 2.93 8.62
N GLY A 28 7.38 1.91 8.59
CA GLY A 28 6.03 1.91 9.15
C GLY A 28 4.96 1.58 8.10
N PRO A 29 4.06 0.62 8.39
CA PRO A 29 3.02 0.23 7.44
C PRO A 29 2.07 1.40 7.16
N GLY A 30 1.75 1.62 5.88
CA GLY A 30 0.94 2.74 5.42
C GLY A 30 1.72 4.04 5.17
N ARG A 31 3.01 4.11 5.48
CA ARG A 31 3.89 5.21 5.05
C ARG A 31 4.29 5.05 3.59
N PHE A 32 4.79 6.12 3.00
CA PHE A 32 5.23 6.15 1.61
C PHE A 32 6.52 6.94 1.44
N VAL A 33 7.13 6.82 0.28
CA VAL A 33 8.30 7.59 -0.15
C VAL A 33 8.02 8.24 -1.50
N GLU A 34 8.68 9.35 -1.77
CA GLU A 34 8.65 10.02 -3.06
C GLU A 34 10.00 9.79 -3.79
N VAL A 35 9.97 9.04 -4.87
CA VAL A 35 11.16 8.68 -5.66
C VAL A 35 11.38 9.70 -6.77
N SER A 36 12.58 10.27 -6.83
CA SER A 36 13.04 11.10 -7.95
C SER A 36 13.31 10.21 -9.16
N VAL A 37 12.75 10.55 -10.30
CA VAL A 37 12.94 9.78 -11.55
C VAL A 37 13.72 10.65 -12.54
N PRO A 38 14.90 10.25 -13.01
CA PRO A 38 15.70 11.03 -13.94
C PRO A 38 14.92 11.43 -15.20
N GLY A 39 14.92 12.72 -15.52
CA GLY A 39 14.20 13.30 -16.64
C GLY A 39 12.73 13.66 -16.37
N PHE A 40 12.28 13.53 -15.12
CA PHE A 40 10.93 13.93 -14.72
C PHE A 40 10.96 14.99 -13.60
N PHE A 41 10.16 16.02 -13.73
CA PHE A 41 10.09 17.12 -12.77
C PHE A 41 9.50 16.68 -11.42
N LEU A 42 8.40 15.93 -11.43
CA LEU A 42 7.78 15.44 -10.22
C LEU A 42 8.33 14.09 -9.81
N ARG A 43 8.50 13.88 -8.50
CA ARG A 43 8.73 12.57 -7.90
C ARG A 43 7.51 11.66 -8.08
N ARG A 44 7.69 10.40 -7.75
CA ARG A 44 6.62 9.38 -7.78
C ARG A 44 6.44 8.80 -6.39
N PRO A 45 5.20 8.85 -5.83
CA PRO A 45 4.89 8.25 -4.54
C PRO A 45 4.81 6.72 -4.67
N PHE A 46 5.42 6.04 -3.72
CA PHE A 46 5.31 4.59 -3.54
C PHE A 46 5.11 4.26 -2.07
N SER A 47 4.11 3.44 -1.77
CA SER A 47 3.93 2.88 -0.44
C SER A 47 5.12 2.02 -0.06
N VAL A 48 5.53 2.11 1.21
CA VAL A 48 6.56 1.22 1.74
C VAL A 48 5.99 -0.19 1.88
N CYS A 49 6.67 -1.16 1.29
CA CYS A 49 6.35 -2.60 1.34
C CYS A 49 7.12 -3.34 2.43
N GLY A 50 8.20 -2.75 2.92
CA GLY A 50 9.05 -3.25 4.00
C GLY A 50 10.17 -2.28 4.30
N CYS A 51 10.63 -2.29 5.55
CA CYS A 51 11.79 -1.51 5.99
C CYS A 51 12.48 -2.27 7.13
N GLU A 52 13.74 -2.70 6.90
CA GLU A 52 14.49 -3.46 7.88
C GLU A 52 15.99 -3.10 7.77
N GLY A 53 16.58 -2.67 8.88
CA GLY A 53 17.96 -2.20 8.89
C GLY A 53 18.16 -1.03 7.93
N ASP A 54 19.11 -1.15 6.99
CA ASP A 54 19.41 -0.17 5.96
C ASP A 54 18.64 -0.41 4.63
N GLU A 55 17.70 -1.36 4.63
CA GLU A 55 16.95 -1.75 3.43
C GLU A 55 15.50 -1.28 3.48
N LEU A 56 15.08 -0.61 2.42
CA LEU A 56 13.72 -0.18 2.14
C LEU A 56 13.20 -0.92 0.90
N THR A 57 12.02 -1.54 1.01
CA THR A 57 11.37 -2.22 -0.11
C THR A 57 10.19 -1.40 -0.63
N ILE A 58 10.17 -1.15 -1.92
CA ILE A 58 9.02 -0.59 -2.64
C ILE A 58 8.62 -1.50 -3.79
N VAL A 59 7.36 -1.37 -4.23
CA VAL A 59 6.85 -2.11 -5.40
C VAL A 59 6.39 -1.11 -6.44
N VAL A 60 6.94 -1.24 -7.65
CA VAL A 60 6.65 -0.38 -8.78
C VAL A 60 5.78 -1.13 -9.79
N LYS A 61 4.54 -0.66 -9.99
CA LYS A 61 3.65 -1.12 -11.07
C LYS A 61 3.71 -0.15 -12.25
N LEU A 62 3.76 -0.66 -13.46
CA LEU A 62 3.73 0.17 -14.67
C LEU A 62 2.42 0.97 -14.74
N ALA A 63 2.55 2.30 -14.77
CA ALA A 63 1.41 3.22 -14.88
C ALA A 63 1.67 4.37 -15.88
N GLY A 64 2.90 4.50 -16.37
CA GLY A 64 3.31 5.52 -17.32
C GLY A 64 4.82 5.67 -17.40
N ARG A 65 5.31 6.65 -18.19
CA ARG A 65 6.74 6.82 -18.53
C ARG A 65 7.68 6.89 -17.32
N GLY A 66 7.23 7.48 -16.20
CA GLY A 66 8.07 7.55 -14.99
C GLY A 66 8.27 6.18 -14.33
N THR A 67 7.20 5.40 -14.19
CA THR A 67 7.28 4.03 -13.67
C THR A 67 7.97 3.08 -14.65
N GLU A 68 7.77 3.25 -15.96
CA GLU A 68 8.50 2.53 -17.00
C GLU A 68 10.04 2.72 -16.85
N LYS A 69 10.48 3.96 -16.60
CA LYS A 69 11.90 4.25 -16.34
C LYS A 69 12.40 3.56 -15.08
N LEU A 70 11.62 3.52 -14.00
CA LEU A 70 11.99 2.80 -12.78
C LEU A 70 12.07 1.28 -13.00
N LEU A 71 11.13 0.72 -13.77
CA LEU A 71 11.14 -0.71 -14.11
C LEU A 71 12.38 -1.12 -14.93
N SER A 72 13.02 -0.20 -15.64
CA SER A 72 14.22 -0.46 -16.44
C SER A 72 15.55 -0.29 -15.69
N LEU A 73 15.51 0.11 -14.41
CA LEU A 73 16.75 0.30 -13.64
C LEU A 73 17.38 -1.05 -13.27
N GLU A 74 18.69 -1.08 -13.29
CA GLU A 74 19.47 -2.26 -12.89
C GLU A 74 20.04 -2.09 -11.48
N PRO A 75 20.32 -3.18 -10.75
CA PRO A 75 21.04 -3.13 -9.48
C PRO A 75 22.33 -2.30 -9.60
N GLY A 76 22.60 -1.49 -8.56
CA GLY A 76 23.65 -0.48 -8.56
C GLY A 76 23.19 0.93 -8.92
N ALA A 77 21.99 1.10 -9.49
CA ALA A 77 21.45 2.42 -9.80
C ALA A 77 21.22 3.23 -8.52
N GLU A 78 21.56 4.52 -8.55
CA GLU A 78 21.32 5.45 -7.45
C GLU A 78 19.98 6.16 -7.62
N LEU A 79 19.24 6.29 -6.52
CA LEU A 79 17.93 6.93 -6.44
C LEU A 79 17.89 7.93 -5.31
N GLU A 80 17.38 9.12 -5.59
CA GLU A 80 17.06 10.10 -4.56
C GLU A 80 15.63 9.87 -4.08
N LEU A 81 15.45 9.62 -2.77
CA LEU A 81 14.16 9.45 -2.12
C LEU A 81 13.93 10.56 -1.10
N LEU A 82 12.69 11.04 -1.03
CA LEU A 82 12.17 11.75 0.11
C LEU A 82 11.44 10.75 0.99
N THR A 83 11.89 10.58 2.23
CA THR A 83 11.41 9.60 3.20
C THR A 83 10.65 10.25 4.35
N GLY A 84 10.15 9.48 5.30
CA GLY A 84 9.45 10.00 6.48
C GLY A 84 8.07 10.60 6.16
N LEU A 85 7.44 10.18 5.08
CA LEU A 85 6.18 10.73 4.60
C LEU A 85 4.98 9.89 5.06
N GLY A 86 3.89 10.59 5.36
CA GLY A 86 2.64 10.00 5.79
C GLY A 86 2.60 9.61 7.28
N ASN A 87 1.37 9.37 7.78
CA ASN A 87 1.09 9.04 9.19
C ASN A 87 1.18 7.54 9.50
N GLY A 88 0.90 6.65 8.51
CA GLY A 88 0.85 5.20 8.70
C GLY A 88 -0.43 4.70 9.37
N PHE A 89 -0.58 3.37 9.43
CA PHE A 89 -1.68 2.72 10.14
C PHE A 89 -1.47 2.77 11.65
N ASP A 90 -2.54 3.04 12.38
CA ASP A 90 -2.56 2.99 13.85
C ASP A 90 -2.81 1.55 14.30
N LEU A 91 -1.74 0.85 14.66
CA LEU A 91 -1.79 -0.56 15.09
C LEU A 91 -2.44 -0.73 16.46
N SER A 92 -2.53 0.33 17.28
CA SER A 92 -3.21 0.26 18.59
C SER A 92 -4.72 0.03 18.46
N LYS A 93 -5.27 0.32 17.28
CA LYS A 93 -6.69 0.08 16.92
C LYS A 93 -6.92 -1.27 16.25
N CYS A 94 -5.90 -2.13 16.22
CA CYS A 94 -6.04 -3.49 15.76
C CYS A 94 -6.85 -4.29 16.76
N GLY A 95 -8.00 -4.82 16.34
CA GLY A 95 -8.78 -5.73 17.15
C GLY A 95 -8.20 -7.17 17.11
N GLU A 96 -8.82 -8.10 17.83
CA GLU A 96 -8.35 -9.48 17.93
C GLU A 96 -8.38 -10.26 16.60
N ALA A 97 -9.30 -9.92 15.71
CA ALA A 97 -9.47 -10.55 14.40
C ALA A 97 -9.39 -9.51 13.26
N PRO A 98 -8.20 -8.99 12.91
CA PRO A 98 -8.04 -8.00 11.85
C PRO A 98 -8.18 -8.61 10.46
N LEU A 99 -8.85 -7.88 9.56
CA LEU A 99 -8.94 -8.16 8.13
C LEU A 99 -8.14 -7.13 7.34
N LEU A 100 -7.26 -7.61 6.47
CA LEU A 100 -6.46 -6.80 5.55
C LEU A 100 -7.01 -6.93 4.14
N LEU A 101 -7.36 -5.82 3.50
CA LEU A 101 -7.91 -5.79 2.14
C LEU A 101 -6.96 -5.02 1.22
N GLY A 102 -6.33 -5.73 0.29
CA GLY A 102 -5.40 -5.15 -0.69
C GLY A 102 -5.94 -5.23 -2.11
N GLY A 103 -6.01 -4.10 -2.83
CA GLY A 103 -6.41 -4.06 -4.23
C GLY A 103 -5.28 -3.58 -5.15
N GLY A 104 -4.78 -4.43 -6.06
CA GLY A 104 -3.74 -4.07 -7.02
C GLY A 104 -2.49 -3.43 -6.37
N SER A 105 -2.24 -2.14 -6.63
CA SER A 105 -1.15 -1.37 -6.01
C SER A 105 -1.24 -1.22 -4.49
N GLY A 106 -2.40 -1.49 -3.89
CA GLY A 106 -2.58 -1.48 -2.44
C GLY A 106 -2.13 -2.79 -1.74
N VAL A 107 -1.80 -3.83 -2.48
CA VAL A 107 -1.33 -5.11 -1.92
C VAL A 107 0.02 -4.98 -1.17
N PRO A 108 1.04 -4.28 -1.69
CA PRO A 108 2.33 -4.14 -1.02
C PRO A 108 2.28 -3.54 0.40
N PRO A 109 1.61 -2.39 0.65
CA PRO A 109 1.50 -1.87 2.01
C PRO A 109 0.71 -2.78 2.96
N MET A 110 -0.25 -3.57 2.44
CA MET A 110 -0.94 -4.59 3.25
C MET A 110 -0.01 -5.75 3.64
N LEU A 111 0.93 -6.14 2.79
CA LEU A 111 1.92 -7.15 3.15
C LEU A 111 2.84 -6.65 4.28
N TYR A 112 3.27 -5.39 4.19
CA TYR A 112 4.06 -4.81 5.29
C TYR A 112 3.26 -4.78 6.60
N LEU A 113 2.00 -4.35 6.54
CA LEU A 113 1.11 -4.37 7.70
C LEU A 113 0.91 -5.79 8.26
N ALA A 114 0.72 -6.80 7.41
CA ALA A 114 0.58 -8.20 7.82
C ALA A 114 1.81 -8.70 8.58
N ARG A 115 3.02 -8.36 8.09
CA ARG A 115 4.29 -8.70 8.74
C ARG A 115 4.43 -8.04 10.10
N GLU A 116 4.12 -6.75 10.20
CA GLU A 116 4.19 -6.03 11.49
C GLU A 116 3.18 -6.56 12.51
N LEU A 117 1.95 -6.84 12.09
CA LEU A 117 0.95 -7.47 12.95
C LEU A 117 1.38 -8.88 13.39
N SER A 118 2.00 -9.66 12.50
CA SER A 118 2.55 -10.98 12.84
C SER A 118 3.68 -10.90 13.89
N LYS A 119 4.56 -9.90 13.80
CA LYS A 119 5.60 -9.64 14.83
C LYS A 119 4.99 -9.31 16.20
N LEU A 120 3.80 -8.69 16.22
CA LEU A 120 3.05 -8.39 17.44
C LEU A 120 2.21 -9.58 17.96
N GLY A 121 2.28 -10.73 17.30
CA GLY A 121 1.58 -11.96 17.70
C GLY A 121 0.17 -12.12 17.11
N PHE A 122 -0.28 -11.21 16.25
CA PHE A 122 -1.54 -11.37 15.52
C PHE A 122 -1.37 -12.34 14.34
N ARG A 123 -2.47 -12.97 13.95
CA ARG A 123 -2.59 -13.70 12.68
C ARG A 123 -3.74 -13.12 11.86
N PRO A 124 -3.50 -12.01 11.14
CA PRO A 124 -4.55 -11.35 10.39
C PRO A 124 -5.11 -12.27 9.29
N SER A 125 -6.38 -12.06 8.94
CA SER A 125 -6.92 -12.55 7.68
C SER A 125 -6.64 -11.54 6.58
N ALA A 126 -6.41 -12.00 5.35
CA ALA A 126 -6.18 -11.11 4.21
C ALA A 126 -7.07 -11.49 3.01
N ALA A 127 -7.47 -10.49 2.24
CA ALA A 127 -8.06 -10.68 0.92
C ALA A 127 -7.38 -9.75 -0.09
N LEU A 128 -6.91 -10.34 -1.17
CA LEU A 128 -6.17 -9.66 -2.24
C LEU A 128 -7.02 -9.62 -3.50
N GLY A 129 -7.14 -8.46 -4.14
CA GLY A 129 -7.93 -8.27 -5.36
C GLY A 129 -7.09 -7.81 -6.53
N PHE A 130 -7.33 -8.45 -7.67
CA PHE A 130 -6.64 -8.18 -8.93
C PHE A 130 -7.62 -8.18 -10.09
N GLY A 131 -7.20 -7.68 -11.24
CA GLY A 131 -8.00 -7.73 -12.47
C GLY A 131 -8.08 -9.16 -13.03
N SER A 132 -6.96 -9.86 -13.07
CA SER A 132 -6.81 -11.19 -13.66
C SER A 132 -5.68 -11.99 -13.01
N ALA A 133 -5.56 -13.27 -13.34
CA ALA A 133 -4.50 -14.18 -12.89
C ALA A 133 -3.08 -13.64 -13.16
N GLY A 134 -2.87 -12.98 -14.29
CA GLY A 134 -1.57 -12.41 -14.66
C GLY A 134 -1.13 -11.23 -13.80
N GLU A 135 -2.01 -10.69 -12.97
CA GLU A 135 -1.71 -9.58 -12.06
C GLU A 135 -1.45 -10.05 -10.62
N VAL A 136 -1.64 -11.34 -10.30
CA VAL A 136 -1.52 -11.86 -8.94
C VAL A 136 -0.05 -11.90 -8.52
N PHE A 137 0.24 -11.37 -7.35
CA PHE A 137 1.56 -11.40 -6.72
C PHE A 137 1.47 -11.40 -5.19
N PHE A 138 2.52 -11.80 -4.51
CA PHE A 138 2.67 -11.88 -3.05
C PHE A 138 1.74 -12.87 -2.33
N GLU A 139 1.07 -13.77 -3.05
CA GLU A 139 0.20 -14.76 -2.40
C GLU A 139 0.98 -15.64 -1.41
N ARG A 140 2.18 -16.10 -1.77
CA ARG A 140 3.02 -16.92 -0.92
C ARG A 140 3.41 -16.15 0.35
N GLU A 141 3.86 -14.92 0.21
CA GLU A 141 4.30 -14.06 1.30
C GLU A 141 3.18 -13.78 2.30
N PHE A 142 1.95 -13.57 1.83
CA PHE A 142 0.79 -13.43 2.71
C PHE A 142 0.44 -14.75 3.42
N ARG A 143 0.56 -15.91 2.77
CA ARG A 143 0.30 -17.21 3.40
C ARG A 143 1.25 -17.50 4.57
N GLU A 144 2.46 -16.96 4.54
CA GLU A 144 3.45 -17.14 5.61
C GLU A 144 3.07 -16.38 6.89
N VAL A 145 2.38 -15.23 6.78
CA VAL A 145 2.12 -14.31 7.91
C VAL A 145 0.64 -14.19 8.31
N CYS A 146 -0.28 -14.62 7.45
CA CYS A 146 -1.71 -14.56 7.68
C CYS A 146 -2.28 -15.90 8.15
N GLY A 147 -3.39 -15.86 8.90
CA GLY A 147 -4.14 -17.06 9.29
C GLY A 147 -5.04 -17.57 8.18
N GLU A 148 -5.66 -16.66 7.44
CA GLU A 148 -6.53 -16.95 6.29
C GLU A 148 -6.17 -16.00 5.14
N LEU A 149 -6.13 -16.52 3.92
CA LEU A 149 -5.90 -15.73 2.72
C LEU A 149 -6.92 -16.11 1.65
N ARG A 150 -7.61 -15.09 1.12
CA ARG A 150 -8.47 -15.19 -0.06
C ARG A 150 -7.89 -14.34 -1.18
N VAL A 151 -7.92 -14.83 -2.40
CA VAL A 151 -7.48 -14.11 -3.60
C VAL A 151 -8.66 -13.99 -4.54
N PHE A 152 -8.96 -12.78 -4.97
CA PHE A 152 -10.05 -12.46 -5.89
C PHE A 152 -9.49 -11.95 -7.22
N THR A 153 -10.08 -12.41 -8.32
CA THR A 153 -9.87 -11.81 -9.64
C THR A 153 -11.20 -11.37 -10.23
N ALA A 154 -11.24 -10.16 -10.78
CA ALA A 154 -12.47 -9.60 -11.33
C ALA A 154 -13.03 -10.44 -12.50
N ASP A 155 -12.15 -11.03 -13.31
CA ASP A 155 -12.49 -11.88 -14.44
C ASP A 155 -12.72 -13.37 -14.06
N GLY A 156 -12.36 -13.77 -12.82
CA GLY A 156 -12.48 -15.14 -12.33
C GLY A 156 -11.41 -16.10 -12.87
N SER A 157 -10.32 -15.58 -13.43
CA SER A 157 -9.25 -16.40 -14.02
C SER A 157 -8.33 -17.04 -12.96
N TYR A 158 -8.40 -16.58 -11.70
CA TYR A 158 -7.67 -17.16 -10.57
C TYR A 158 -8.39 -16.89 -9.25
N GLY A 159 -8.31 -17.84 -8.30
CA GLY A 159 -8.93 -17.73 -6.99
C GLY A 159 -10.45 -17.63 -7.07
N GLU A 160 -11.03 -16.70 -6.32
CA GLU A 160 -12.46 -16.44 -6.32
C GLU A 160 -12.79 -15.35 -7.36
N ARG A 161 -13.89 -15.53 -8.09
CA ARG A 161 -14.38 -14.48 -8.98
C ARG A 161 -15.12 -13.43 -8.16
N GLY A 162 -14.71 -12.16 -8.24
CA GLY A 162 -15.39 -11.08 -7.55
C GLY A 162 -14.44 -9.98 -7.05
N LEU A 163 -14.85 -9.28 -6.01
CA LEU A 163 -14.13 -8.17 -5.41
C LEU A 163 -13.77 -8.47 -3.95
N VAL A 164 -12.69 -7.88 -3.45
CA VAL A 164 -12.25 -8.06 -2.05
C VAL A 164 -13.31 -7.68 -1.00
N THR A 165 -14.26 -6.84 -1.37
CA THR A 165 -15.39 -6.46 -0.51
C THR A 165 -16.27 -7.64 -0.12
N GLU A 166 -16.21 -8.74 -0.85
CA GLU A 166 -16.91 -9.99 -0.53
C GLU A 166 -16.27 -10.76 0.63
N ALA A 167 -15.06 -10.37 1.04
CA ALA A 167 -14.42 -10.90 2.24
C ALA A 167 -14.94 -10.25 3.54
N LEU A 168 -15.66 -9.12 3.47
CA LEU A 168 -16.23 -8.47 4.65
C LEU A 168 -17.19 -9.41 5.36
N SER A 169 -17.06 -9.53 6.69
CA SER A 169 -17.86 -10.42 7.53
C SER A 169 -17.84 -9.92 8.98
N GLU A 170 -18.89 -10.22 9.73
CA GLU A 170 -19.02 -9.90 11.15
C GLU A 170 -18.00 -10.63 12.06
N LYS A 171 -17.32 -11.65 11.55
CA LYS A 171 -16.24 -12.34 12.30
C LYS A 171 -15.00 -11.47 12.55
N TYR A 172 -14.84 -10.39 11.80
CA TYR A 172 -13.68 -9.50 11.95
C TYR A 172 -13.99 -8.37 12.93
N SER A 173 -12.95 -7.93 13.63
CA SER A 173 -13.07 -6.87 14.65
C SER A 173 -12.48 -5.53 14.19
N SER A 174 -11.69 -5.53 13.13
CA SER A 174 -11.13 -4.34 12.49
C SER A 174 -10.79 -4.61 11.03
N VAL A 175 -10.81 -3.56 10.19
CA VAL A 175 -10.48 -3.64 8.76
C VAL A 175 -9.38 -2.63 8.44
N PHE A 176 -8.39 -3.07 7.69
CA PHE A 176 -7.34 -2.22 7.12
C PHE A 176 -7.37 -2.40 5.61
N ALA A 177 -7.40 -1.32 4.86
CA ALA A 177 -7.49 -1.43 3.41
C ALA A 177 -6.61 -0.43 2.67
N CYS A 178 -6.09 -0.86 1.53
CA CYS A 178 -5.39 -0.04 0.55
C CYS A 178 -5.73 -0.51 -0.87
N GLY A 179 -6.01 0.43 -1.77
CA GLY A 179 -6.36 0.12 -3.16
C GLY A 179 -7.15 1.24 -3.83
N PRO A 180 -7.83 0.95 -4.94
CA PRO A 180 -8.61 1.93 -5.68
C PRO A 180 -9.69 2.63 -4.84
N LEU A 181 -9.88 3.93 -5.02
CA LEU A 181 -10.88 4.71 -4.27
C LEU A 181 -12.29 4.09 -4.28
N PRO A 182 -12.82 3.55 -5.40
CA PRO A 182 -14.13 2.90 -5.39
C PRO A 182 -14.18 1.66 -4.46
N MET A 183 -13.05 0.92 -4.34
CA MET A 183 -12.94 -0.21 -3.41
C MET A 183 -13.00 0.28 -1.97
N LEU A 184 -12.20 1.30 -1.62
CA LEU A 184 -12.14 1.85 -0.28
C LEU A 184 -13.48 2.44 0.15
N ARG A 185 -14.15 3.17 -0.75
CA ARG A 185 -15.51 3.68 -0.52
C ARG A 185 -16.50 2.55 -0.24
N ALA A 186 -16.50 1.50 -1.06
CA ALA A 186 -17.41 0.37 -0.87
C ALA A 186 -17.15 -0.39 0.44
N ILE A 187 -15.89 -0.42 0.92
CA ILE A 187 -15.54 -0.99 2.22
C ILE A 187 -16.08 -0.08 3.34
N ASP A 188 -15.88 1.25 3.25
CA ASP A 188 -16.35 2.21 4.25
C ASP A 188 -17.87 2.19 4.40
N GLU A 189 -18.61 2.10 3.27
CA GLU A 189 -20.07 2.00 3.26
C GLU A 189 -20.63 0.68 3.83
N ARG A 190 -19.84 -0.41 3.76
CA ARG A 190 -20.31 -1.78 4.10
C ARG A 190 -19.73 -2.31 5.40
N SER A 191 -18.60 -1.77 5.88
CA SER A 191 -17.95 -2.24 7.10
C SER A 191 -18.79 -1.86 8.33
N GLN A 192 -19.05 -2.83 9.19
CA GLN A 192 -19.73 -2.63 10.47
C GLN A 192 -18.76 -2.51 11.65
N VAL A 193 -17.45 -2.59 11.36
CA VAL A 193 -16.39 -2.50 12.36
C VAL A 193 -15.43 -1.36 11.99
N PRO A 194 -14.65 -0.86 12.97
CA PRO A 194 -13.67 0.20 12.69
C PRO A 194 -12.75 -0.16 11.55
N ALA A 195 -12.55 0.78 10.63
CA ALA A 195 -11.66 0.59 9.50
C ALA A 195 -10.66 1.73 9.35
N GLN A 196 -9.52 1.43 8.73
CA GLN A 196 -8.50 2.39 8.33
C GLN A 196 -8.18 2.20 6.84
N PHE A 197 -8.13 3.31 6.11
CA PHE A 197 -7.95 3.33 4.66
C PHE A 197 -6.69 4.09 4.28
N SER A 198 -5.74 3.44 3.61
CA SER A 198 -4.62 4.13 2.99
C SER A 198 -5.01 4.59 1.59
N LEU A 199 -5.12 5.90 1.41
CA LEU A 199 -5.57 6.52 0.16
C LEU A 199 -4.39 6.80 -0.77
N GLU A 200 -4.60 6.57 -2.05
CA GLU A 200 -3.72 7.04 -3.12
C GLU A 200 -4.22 8.39 -3.65
N SER A 201 -3.31 9.29 -3.96
CA SER A 201 -3.60 10.57 -4.60
C SER A 201 -2.47 10.98 -5.53
N ARG A 202 -2.79 11.82 -6.51
CA ARG A 202 -1.75 12.50 -7.29
C ARG A 202 -1.04 13.50 -6.40
N MET A 203 0.26 13.30 -6.22
CA MET A 203 1.08 14.14 -5.36
C MET A 203 2.05 14.99 -6.19
N GLY A 204 2.22 16.25 -5.78
CA GLY A 204 3.22 17.13 -6.37
C GLY A 204 4.45 17.24 -5.47
N CYS A 205 4.29 17.60 -4.19
CA CYS A 205 5.40 17.79 -3.25
C CYS A 205 5.61 16.60 -2.28
N GLY A 206 4.58 15.81 -1.94
CA GLY A 206 4.65 14.71 -0.98
C GLY A 206 4.65 15.09 0.50
N PHE A 207 4.84 16.38 0.86
CA PHE A 207 4.98 16.84 2.26
C PHE A 207 4.01 17.95 2.67
N GLY A 208 2.99 18.23 1.85
CA GLY A 208 1.87 19.12 2.22
C GLY A 208 2.00 20.59 1.83
N ALA A 209 3.02 21.00 1.06
CA ALA A 209 3.20 22.39 0.66
C ALA A 209 2.30 22.83 -0.51
N CYS A 210 2.13 21.98 -1.53
CA CYS A 210 1.45 22.36 -2.79
C CYS A 210 -0.08 22.25 -2.75
N MET A 211 -0.65 21.61 -1.73
CA MET A 211 -2.10 21.37 -1.55
C MET A 211 -2.77 20.50 -2.65
N GLY A 212 -2.00 19.98 -3.62
CA GLY A 212 -2.53 19.26 -4.78
C GLY A 212 -3.20 17.91 -4.48
N CYS A 213 -2.94 17.31 -3.32
CA CYS A 213 -3.54 16.06 -2.86
C CYS A 213 -4.65 16.28 -1.81
N THR A 214 -5.26 17.46 -1.78
CA THR A 214 -6.33 17.78 -0.82
C THR A 214 -7.60 16.99 -1.15
N ILE A 215 -8.19 16.41 -0.11
CA ILE A 215 -9.47 15.70 -0.13
C ILE A 215 -10.43 16.33 0.89
N ASP A 216 -11.72 16.14 0.70
CA ASP A 216 -12.73 16.52 1.68
C ASP A 216 -12.88 15.46 2.76
N THR A 217 -12.94 15.90 4.01
CA THR A 217 -13.17 15.02 5.16
C THR A 217 -14.30 15.56 6.05
N SER A 218 -14.76 14.76 7.00
CA SER A 218 -15.74 15.19 8.00
C SER A 218 -15.24 16.34 8.88
N ASN A 219 -13.92 16.49 8.98
CA ASN A 219 -13.24 17.54 9.76
C ASN A 219 -12.63 18.65 8.89
N GLY A 220 -13.18 18.85 7.67
CA GLY A 220 -12.67 19.82 6.70
C GLY A 220 -11.61 19.24 5.76
N PRO A 221 -11.05 20.07 4.85
CA PRO A 221 -10.10 19.61 3.86
C PRO A 221 -8.79 19.14 4.48
N LYS A 222 -8.29 17.97 4.06
CA LYS A 222 -7.02 17.37 4.49
C LYS A 222 -6.17 16.96 3.27
N ARG A 223 -4.86 16.97 3.44
CA ARG A 223 -3.88 16.60 2.41
C ARG A 223 -3.48 15.14 2.60
N VAL A 224 -3.70 14.31 1.61
CA VAL A 224 -3.35 12.89 1.67
C VAL A 224 -1.87 12.68 2.04
N CYS A 225 -0.95 13.48 1.50
CA CYS A 225 0.48 13.31 1.77
C CYS A 225 0.94 13.77 3.16
N LYS A 226 0.20 14.68 3.85
CA LYS A 226 0.62 15.30 5.11
C LYS A 226 -0.23 14.83 6.29
N ASP A 227 -1.55 14.83 6.09
CA ASP A 227 -2.55 14.54 7.12
C ASP A 227 -2.98 13.07 7.09
N GLY A 228 -2.65 12.32 5.98
CA GLY A 228 -2.80 10.91 5.73
C GLY A 228 -1.43 10.25 5.44
N PRO A 229 -1.37 9.24 4.57
CA PRO A 229 -2.42 8.75 3.67
C PRO A 229 -3.50 7.90 4.36
N VAL A 230 -3.32 7.54 5.63
CA VAL A 230 -4.25 6.70 6.36
C VAL A 230 -5.30 7.55 7.06
N PHE A 231 -6.56 7.23 6.80
CA PHE A 231 -7.74 7.87 7.37
C PHE A 231 -8.67 6.80 7.97
N ALA A 232 -9.41 7.18 9.02
CA ALA A 232 -10.38 6.29 9.64
C ALA A 232 -11.69 6.21 8.85
N SER A 233 -12.47 5.15 9.07
CA SER A 233 -13.84 5.01 8.55
C SER A 233 -14.70 6.20 8.95
N GLY A 234 -15.54 6.69 8.02
CA GLY A 234 -16.39 7.86 8.17
C GLY A 234 -15.66 9.21 8.18
N GLU A 235 -14.32 9.23 8.04
CA GLU A 235 -13.54 10.46 7.96
C GLU A 235 -13.54 11.04 6.55
N VAL A 236 -13.41 10.21 5.52
CA VAL A 236 -13.35 10.64 4.12
C VAL A 236 -14.76 10.90 3.56
N ARG A 237 -14.93 11.99 2.86
CA ARG A 237 -16.13 12.26 2.05
C ARG A 237 -15.87 11.80 0.62
N TRP A 238 -16.41 10.62 0.31
CA TRP A 238 -16.22 9.93 -0.96
C TRP A 238 -16.91 10.62 -2.15
#